data_b974a46edd729e38b370c19a7c880e14
#
_entry.id   b974a46edd729e38b370c19a7c880e14
#
_cell.length_a   1.000
_cell.length_b   1.000
_cell.length_c   1.000
_cell.angle_alpha   90.00
_cell.angle_beta   90.00
_cell.angle_gamma   90.00
#
_symmetry.space_group_name_H-M   'P 1'
#
loop_
_entity.id
_entity.type
_entity.pdbx_description
1 polymer ?
#
loop_
_entity_poly.entity_id
_entity_poly.type
_entity_poly.pdbx_seq_one_letter_code
_entity_poly.pdbx_strand_id
1 'polypeptide(L)'
;MSFDSFDLHPKIVAGVQALGYSTPTPIQRRAIPPVLQGQDVLGLAQTGTGKTAAFVLPILQRLVKTPRGCIQALVIAPTRELSDQINATFETLGRQTHLRSFPIYGGVPIAPQIRKLRSGVEIVVACPGRLLDHIRQGTIRLSHLEVLVLDEADRMLDMGFLPDIKEIVKHVPNVRQRLMFAATMPDDIRRLAKDVLRSPVTVQVDSPAPAATVAHALYPVASHLKTTLLLQLLRHTETASVLIFTRTKHRAQRLGDQIERAGYPATSLQGNLSQNQRQAAIRGFRNGSYRVLVATDIAARGIDVSRISHVINYDMPDTTDAYTHRIGRTGRAEKTGDAFSLVTHEDEAIVRSIENVLGTRLERRRLNDFDYQRPALPERGNSNPRQRQAASGRPDRERTFNRNLSLSAES
;
A
#
# COMPACT_ATOMS: atom_id res chain seq x y z
N MET A 1 -12.38 25.72 -15.43
CA MET A 1 -11.08 25.48 -16.08
C MET A 1 -11.11 24.02 -16.56
N SER A 2 -11.02 23.78 -17.87
CA SER A 2 -10.97 22.43 -18.46
C SER A 2 -9.52 22.01 -18.68
N PHE A 3 -9.30 20.72 -19.05
CA PHE A 3 -7.95 20.24 -19.42
C PHE A 3 -7.41 20.95 -20.68
N ASP A 4 -8.26 21.51 -21.53
CA ASP A 4 -7.84 22.25 -22.72
C ASP A 4 -6.99 23.47 -22.39
N SER A 5 -7.17 24.06 -21.19
CA SER A 5 -6.38 25.20 -20.71
C SER A 5 -4.89 24.90 -20.47
N PHE A 6 -4.48 23.62 -20.50
CA PHE A 6 -3.08 23.22 -20.33
C PHE A 6 -2.30 23.11 -21.64
N ASP A 7 -2.94 23.33 -22.79
CA ASP A 7 -2.33 23.23 -24.13
C ASP A 7 -1.57 21.91 -24.35
N LEU A 8 -2.21 20.81 -23.97
CA LEU A 8 -1.63 19.48 -24.11
C LEU A 8 -1.69 19.01 -25.57
N HIS A 9 -0.69 18.23 -25.95
CA HIS A 9 -0.64 17.63 -27.28
C HIS A 9 -1.92 16.81 -27.56
N PRO A 10 -2.52 16.88 -28.80
CA PRO A 10 -3.78 16.22 -29.12
C PRO A 10 -3.84 14.73 -28.76
N LYS A 11 -2.72 14.01 -28.91
CA LYS A 11 -2.61 12.60 -28.52
C LYS A 11 -2.78 12.35 -27.03
N ILE A 12 -2.45 13.33 -26.17
CA ILE A 12 -2.61 13.26 -24.73
C ILE A 12 -4.04 13.64 -24.35
N VAL A 13 -4.59 14.67 -24.99
CA VAL A 13 -6.00 15.09 -24.82
C VAL A 13 -6.94 13.92 -25.13
N ALA A 14 -6.69 13.14 -26.18
CA ALA A 14 -7.44 11.93 -26.47
C ALA A 14 -7.39 10.89 -25.35
N GLY A 15 -6.26 10.75 -24.66
CA GLY A 15 -6.13 9.89 -23.46
C GLY A 15 -6.93 10.41 -22.27
N VAL A 16 -6.94 11.73 -22.05
CA VAL A 16 -7.75 12.40 -21.02
C VAL A 16 -9.24 12.16 -21.23
N GLN A 17 -9.70 12.34 -22.49
CA GLN A 17 -11.09 12.10 -22.89
C GLN A 17 -11.49 10.63 -22.72
N ALA A 18 -10.62 9.69 -23.11
CA ALA A 18 -10.87 8.26 -22.99
C ALA A 18 -11.07 7.80 -21.53
N LEU A 19 -10.49 8.52 -20.55
CA LEU A 19 -10.69 8.30 -19.11
C LEU A 19 -11.91 9.05 -18.55
N GLY A 20 -12.63 9.83 -19.37
CA GLY A 20 -13.76 10.65 -18.94
C GLY A 20 -13.36 11.81 -18.03
N TYR A 21 -12.11 12.25 -18.07
CA TYR A 21 -11.66 13.40 -17.28
C TYR A 21 -12.17 14.69 -17.93
N SER A 22 -13.13 15.34 -17.30
CA SER A 22 -13.72 16.60 -17.77
C SER A 22 -13.12 17.82 -17.09
N THR A 23 -12.94 17.77 -15.79
CA THR A 23 -12.48 18.89 -14.98
C THR A 23 -11.25 18.50 -14.17
N PRO A 24 -10.14 19.27 -14.24
CA PRO A 24 -8.96 19.01 -13.44
C PRO A 24 -9.23 19.19 -11.94
N THR A 25 -8.72 18.30 -11.14
CA THR A 25 -8.78 18.40 -9.67
C THR A 25 -7.96 19.60 -9.15
N PRO A 26 -8.16 20.04 -7.90
CA PRO A 26 -7.39 21.17 -7.34
C PRO A 26 -5.87 20.98 -7.43
N ILE A 27 -5.35 19.78 -7.15
CA ILE A 27 -3.91 19.50 -7.26
C ILE A 27 -3.44 19.54 -8.71
N GLN A 28 -4.22 19.04 -9.66
CA GLN A 28 -3.90 19.10 -11.09
C GLN A 28 -3.87 20.54 -11.60
N ARG A 29 -4.87 21.36 -11.24
CA ARG A 29 -4.92 22.78 -11.64
C ARG A 29 -3.69 23.56 -11.19
N ARG A 30 -3.19 23.27 -9.98
CA ARG A 30 -2.06 24.01 -9.39
C ARG A 30 -0.70 23.44 -9.78
N ALA A 31 -0.58 22.11 -9.94
CA ALA A 31 0.70 21.47 -10.19
C ALA A 31 1.05 21.33 -11.68
N ILE A 32 0.06 21.08 -12.58
CA ILE A 32 0.33 20.90 -14.01
C ILE A 32 1.07 22.10 -14.63
N PRO A 33 0.63 23.36 -14.43
CA PRO A 33 1.30 24.50 -15.06
C PRO A 33 2.79 24.65 -14.71
N PRO A 34 3.23 24.67 -13.44
CA PRO A 34 4.64 24.78 -13.12
C PRO A 34 5.46 23.56 -13.59
N VAL A 35 4.87 22.34 -13.60
CA VAL A 35 5.56 21.16 -14.14
C VAL A 35 5.77 21.31 -15.65
N LEU A 36 4.78 21.79 -16.40
CA LEU A 36 4.92 22.07 -17.84
C LEU A 36 5.98 23.12 -18.14
N GLN A 37 6.14 24.11 -17.25
CA GLN A 37 7.18 25.15 -17.32
C GLN A 37 8.59 24.62 -16.99
N GLY A 38 8.72 23.37 -16.57
CA GLY A 38 9.99 22.75 -16.22
C GLY A 38 10.48 23.07 -14.80
N GLN A 39 9.63 23.63 -13.94
CA GLN A 39 9.97 23.93 -12.55
C GLN A 39 9.92 22.67 -11.70
N ASP A 40 10.75 22.60 -10.67
CA ASP A 40 10.62 21.59 -9.63
C ASP A 40 9.34 21.85 -8.82
N VAL A 41 8.64 20.79 -8.45
CA VAL A 41 7.37 20.92 -7.70
C VAL A 41 7.37 20.02 -6.47
N LEU A 42 6.96 20.59 -5.35
CA LEU A 42 6.57 19.88 -4.13
C LEU A 42 5.04 19.90 -4.02
N GLY A 43 4.41 18.77 -4.30
CA GLY A 43 2.95 18.61 -4.24
C GLY A 43 2.50 17.98 -2.92
N LEU A 44 1.78 18.72 -2.10
CA LEU A 44 1.21 18.24 -0.85
C LEU A 44 -0.30 18.02 -1.03
N ALA A 45 -0.70 16.77 -1.12
CA ALA A 45 -2.10 16.40 -1.29
C ALA A 45 -2.34 14.94 -0.89
N GLN A 46 -3.52 14.63 -0.40
CA GLN A 46 -3.91 13.28 0.02
C GLN A 46 -3.97 12.28 -1.15
N THR A 47 -3.95 10.98 -0.85
CA THR A 47 -4.17 9.92 -1.83
C THR A 47 -5.59 10.02 -2.41
N GLY A 48 -5.73 9.84 -3.73
CA GLY A 48 -7.04 9.94 -4.40
C GLY A 48 -7.42 11.34 -4.89
N THR A 49 -6.61 12.35 -4.66
CA THR A 49 -6.83 13.73 -5.16
C THR A 49 -6.45 13.93 -6.63
N GLY A 50 -5.87 12.91 -7.29
CA GLY A 50 -5.44 12.99 -8.68
C GLY A 50 -3.99 13.39 -8.90
N LYS A 51 -3.11 13.25 -7.90
CA LYS A 51 -1.66 13.52 -7.99
C LYS A 51 -1.00 12.83 -9.17
N THR A 52 -1.35 11.58 -9.44
CA THR A 52 -0.73 10.80 -10.51
C THR A 52 -0.89 11.47 -11.87
N ALA A 53 -2.09 11.91 -12.22
CA ALA A 53 -2.30 12.63 -13.49
C ALA A 53 -1.60 14.00 -13.50
N ALA A 54 -1.40 14.62 -12.34
CA ALA A 54 -0.73 15.92 -12.23
C ALA A 54 0.74 15.88 -12.67
N PHE A 55 1.43 14.74 -12.54
CA PHE A 55 2.78 14.59 -13.09
C PHE A 55 2.81 13.77 -14.39
N VAL A 56 1.92 12.80 -14.59
CA VAL A 56 1.90 11.96 -15.80
C VAL A 56 1.64 12.81 -17.06
N LEU A 57 0.65 13.70 -17.02
CA LEU A 57 0.30 14.53 -18.17
C LEU A 57 1.46 15.43 -18.65
N PRO A 58 2.13 16.21 -17.76
CA PRO A 58 3.29 17.01 -18.16
C PRO A 58 4.49 16.17 -18.64
N ILE A 59 4.73 15.00 -18.02
CA ILE A 59 5.80 14.09 -18.46
C ILE A 59 5.53 13.60 -19.87
N LEU A 60 4.31 13.11 -20.17
CA LEU A 60 3.92 12.72 -21.52
C LEU A 60 4.07 13.87 -22.52
N GLN A 61 3.64 15.09 -22.14
CA GLN A 61 3.77 16.30 -22.94
C GLN A 61 5.23 16.61 -23.31
N ARG A 62 6.14 16.47 -22.34
CA ARG A 62 7.57 16.66 -22.57
C ARG A 62 8.13 15.60 -23.49
N LEU A 63 7.81 14.33 -23.26
CA LEU A 63 8.43 13.20 -23.93
C LEU A 63 7.83 12.88 -25.31
N VAL A 64 6.66 13.40 -25.66
CA VAL A 64 6.00 13.09 -26.93
C VAL A 64 6.83 13.48 -28.16
N LYS A 65 7.71 14.48 -28.04
CA LYS A 65 8.59 15.02 -29.10
C LYS A 65 10.04 14.58 -28.98
N THR A 66 10.40 13.77 -27.97
CA THR A 66 11.81 13.39 -27.72
C THR A 66 12.19 12.08 -28.43
N PRO A 67 13.49 11.78 -28.59
CA PRO A 67 13.98 10.51 -29.13
C PRO A 67 13.46 9.31 -28.34
N ARG A 68 13.31 8.19 -29.00
CA ARG A 68 12.79 6.94 -28.43
C ARG A 68 13.92 5.99 -28.00
N GLY A 69 13.55 5.02 -27.14
CA GLY A 69 14.43 3.91 -26.79
C GLY A 69 15.39 4.16 -25.63
N CYS A 70 15.33 5.32 -25.00
CA CYS A 70 16.10 5.63 -23.79
C CYS A 70 15.21 6.12 -22.64
N ILE A 71 15.61 5.83 -21.40
CA ILE A 71 14.84 6.22 -20.22
C ILE A 71 15.03 7.72 -19.99
N GLN A 72 13.92 8.46 -20.02
CA GLN A 72 13.86 9.91 -19.85
C GLN A 72 13.04 10.33 -18.64
N ALA A 73 12.13 9.47 -18.16
CA ALA A 73 11.40 9.70 -16.92
C ALA A 73 11.54 8.52 -15.97
N LEU A 74 11.79 8.81 -14.70
CA LEU A 74 11.85 7.85 -13.60
C LEU A 74 10.88 8.30 -12.52
N VAL A 75 9.93 7.43 -12.20
CA VAL A 75 9.02 7.61 -11.06
C VAL A 75 9.37 6.59 -9.98
N ILE A 76 9.64 7.04 -8.78
CA ILE A 76 9.90 6.19 -7.62
C ILE A 76 8.64 6.14 -6.77
N ALA A 77 8.17 4.92 -6.47
CA ALA A 77 6.97 4.64 -5.70
C ALA A 77 7.23 3.59 -4.61
N PRO A 78 6.59 3.70 -3.42
CA PRO A 78 6.87 2.83 -2.28
C PRO A 78 6.50 1.37 -2.48
N THR A 79 5.48 1.09 -3.30
CA THR A 79 4.91 -0.26 -3.42
C THR A 79 4.76 -0.68 -4.87
N ARG A 80 4.72 -2.01 -5.08
CA ARG A 80 4.51 -2.62 -6.41
C ARG A 80 3.16 -2.23 -6.98
N GLU A 81 2.14 -2.26 -6.14
CA GLU A 81 0.77 -1.94 -6.50
C GLU A 81 0.64 -0.50 -7.01
N LEU A 82 1.30 0.45 -6.33
CA LEU A 82 1.33 1.84 -6.79
C LEU A 82 2.16 1.99 -8.07
N SER A 83 3.28 1.27 -8.19
CA SER A 83 4.07 1.26 -9.43
C SER A 83 3.25 0.76 -10.62
N ASP A 84 2.48 -0.33 -10.45
CA ASP A 84 1.58 -0.85 -11.49
C ASP A 84 0.46 0.15 -11.84
N GLN A 85 -0.10 0.86 -10.84
CA GLN A 85 -1.15 1.87 -11.06
C GLN A 85 -0.63 3.09 -11.82
N ILE A 86 0.54 3.59 -11.42
CA ILE A 86 1.18 4.71 -12.12
C ILE A 86 1.52 4.31 -13.55
N ASN A 87 2.06 3.10 -13.74
CA ASN A 87 2.35 2.57 -15.07
C ASN A 87 1.09 2.47 -15.94
N ALA A 88 0.01 1.92 -15.42
CA ALA A 88 -1.28 1.84 -16.12
C ALA A 88 -1.83 3.24 -16.47
N THR A 89 -1.59 4.25 -15.63
CA THR A 89 -1.95 5.64 -15.90
C THR A 89 -1.15 6.20 -17.08
N PHE A 90 0.18 5.93 -17.13
CA PHE A 90 1.01 6.29 -18.30
C PHE A 90 0.54 5.61 -19.57
N GLU A 91 0.24 4.30 -19.52
CA GLU A 91 -0.24 3.54 -20.67
C GLU A 91 -1.59 4.06 -21.18
N THR A 92 -2.50 4.39 -20.28
CA THR A 92 -3.86 4.84 -20.66
C THR A 92 -3.84 6.26 -21.21
N LEU A 93 -3.22 7.21 -20.49
CA LEU A 93 -3.13 8.61 -20.91
C LEU A 93 -2.20 8.79 -22.12
N GLY A 94 -1.15 7.97 -22.20
CA GLY A 94 -0.16 8.01 -23.26
C GLY A 94 -0.46 7.08 -24.45
N ARG A 95 -1.61 6.41 -24.50
CA ARG A 95 -1.92 5.35 -25.48
C ARG A 95 -1.63 5.74 -26.93
N GLN A 96 -1.96 6.96 -27.33
CA GLN A 96 -1.75 7.43 -28.69
C GLN A 96 -0.36 8.04 -28.93
N THR A 97 0.45 8.22 -27.88
CA THR A 97 1.78 8.83 -27.97
C THR A 97 2.85 7.83 -28.41
N HIS A 98 2.59 6.53 -28.32
CA HIS A 98 3.55 5.44 -28.50
C HIS A 98 4.74 5.48 -27.52
N LEU A 99 4.65 6.24 -26.43
CA LEU A 99 5.60 6.19 -25.32
C LEU A 99 5.42 4.89 -24.55
N ARG A 100 6.52 4.23 -24.23
CA ARG A 100 6.50 2.95 -23.50
C ARG A 100 6.89 3.19 -22.06
N SER A 101 6.06 2.74 -21.15
CA SER A 101 6.35 2.72 -19.73
C SER A 101 6.53 1.29 -19.24
N PHE A 102 7.29 1.12 -18.16
CA PHE A 102 7.52 -0.19 -17.57
C PHE A 102 7.73 -0.13 -16.07
N PRO A 103 7.00 -0.94 -15.26
CA PRO A 103 7.18 -0.99 -13.82
C PRO A 103 8.31 -1.98 -13.44
N ILE A 104 9.18 -1.58 -12.51
CA ILE A 104 10.22 -2.44 -11.95
C ILE A 104 10.11 -2.51 -10.43
N TYR A 105 10.05 -3.73 -9.90
CA TYR A 105 9.92 -3.98 -8.47
C TYR A 105 10.41 -5.36 -8.07
N GLY A 106 10.71 -5.54 -6.78
CA GLY A 106 11.18 -6.80 -6.21
C GLY A 106 10.10 -7.88 -6.11
N GLY A 107 10.51 -9.12 -5.73
CA GLY A 107 9.61 -10.27 -5.51
C GLY A 107 9.05 -10.91 -6.78
N VAL A 108 9.64 -10.55 -7.94
CA VAL A 108 9.50 -11.21 -9.22
C VAL A 108 10.90 -11.37 -9.82
N PRO A 109 11.11 -12.33 -10.76
CA PRO A 109 12.41 -12.54 -11.39
C PRO A 109 12.92 -11.25 -12.07
N ILE A 110 14.22 -10.98 -11.92
CA ILE A 110 14.84 -9.77 -12.49
C ILE A 110 15.09 -9.89 -14.01
N ALA A 111 15.35 -11.10 -14.52
CA ALA A 111 15.71 -11.31 -15.91
C ALA A 111 14.65 -10.84 -16.94
N PRO A 112 13.34 -11.05 -16.74
CA PRO A 112 12.33 -10.44 -17.59
C PRO A 112 12.36 -8.90 -17.61
N GLN A 113 12.65 -8.27 -16.45
CA GLN A 113 12.75 -6.82 -16.34
C GLN A 113 13.97 -6.32 -17.13
N ILE A 114 15.13 -6.99 -17.04
CA ILE A 114 16.33 -6.67 -17.82
C ILE A 114 16.03 -6.73 -19.32
N ARG A 115 15.36 -7.80 -19.79
CA ARG A 115 15.00 -7.92 -21.22
C ARG A 115 14.10 -6.76 -21.66
N LYS A 116 13.11 -6.38 -20.84
CA LYS A 116 12.20 -5.28 -21.16
C LYS A 116 12.91 -3.93 -21.21
N LEU A 117 13.78 -3.65 -20.24
CA LEU A 117 14.60 -2.43 -20.23
C LEU A 117 15.50 -2.34 -21.45
N ARG A 118 16.13 -3.45 -21.87
CA ARG A 118 16.97 -3.53 -23.08
C ARG A 118 16.19 -3.33 -24.38
N SER A 119 14.90 -3.69 -24.43
CA SER A 119 14.06 -3.42 -25.59
C SER A 119 13.73 -1.93 -25.79
N GLY A 120 14.17 -1.10 -24.86
CA GLY A 120 13.99 0.36 -24.84
C GLY A 120 12.60 0.73 -24.29
N VAL A 121 12.62 1.56 -23.25
CA VAL A 121 11.43 2.20 -22.66
C VAL A 121 11.79 3.65 -22.34
N GLU A 122 10.81 4.53 -22.45
CA GLU A 122 11.04 5.96 -22.19
C GLU A 122 10.75 6.32 -20.72
N ILE A 123 9.88 5.54 -20.08
CA ILE A 123 9.41 5.80 -18.71
C ILE A 123 9.59 4.54 -17.86
N VAL A 124 10.21 4.71 -16.70
CA VAL A 124 10.33 3.64 -15.70
C VAL A 124 9.61 4.06 -14.43
N VAL A 125 8.76 3.17 -13.90
CA VAL A 125 8.14 3.32 -12.59
C VAL A 125 8.73 2.28 -11.65
N ALA A 126 9.41 2.69 -10.59
CA ALA A 126 10.28 1.81 -9.83
C ALA A 126 9.97 1.78 -8.33
N CYS A 127 10.09 0.60 -7.70
CA CYS A 127 10.30 0.53 -6.25
C CYS A 127 11.80 0.68 -5.94
N PRO A 128 12.16 1.40 -4.84
CA PRO A 128 13.55 1.78 -4.55
C PRO A 128 14.55 0.62 -4.58
N GLY A 129 14.32 -0.44 -3.81
CA GLY A 129 15.27 -1.55 -3.69
C GLY A 129 15.57 -2.24 -5.04
N ARG A 130 14.54 -2.53 -5.86
CA ARG A 130 14.75 -3.16 -7.18
C ARG A 130 15.43 -2.21 -8.17
N LEU A 131 15.19 -0.92 -8.07
CA LEU A 131 15.89 0.07 -8.88
C LEU A 131 17.40 0.06 -8.55
N LEU A 132 17.75 0.02 -7.28
CA LEU A 132 19.15 -0.12 -6.85
C LEU A 132 19.80 -1.43 -7.33
N ASP A 133 19.07 -2.56 -7.32
CA ASP A 133 19.56 -3.81 -7.88
C ASP A 133 19.93 -3.64 -9.37
N HIS A 134 19.08 -2.98 -10.15
CA HIS A 134 19.36 -2.70 -11.57
C HIS A 134 20.53 -1.72 -11.77
N ILE A 135 20.65 -0.69 -10.92
CA ILE A 135 21.75 0.28 -10.96
C ILE A 135 23.07 -0.43 -10.66
N ARG A 136 23.13 -1.19 -9.55
CA ARG A 136 24.35 -1.91 -9.11
C ARG A 136 24.80 -2.96 -10.12
N GLN A 137 23.86 -3.62 -10.82
CA GLN A 137 24.15 -4.59 -11.88
C GLN A 137 24.42 -3.93 -13.24
N GLY A 138 24.33 -2.62 -13.37
CA GLY A 138 24.51 -1.92 -14.66
C GLY A 138 23.46 -2.26 -15.72
N THR A 139 22.29 -2.78 -15.32
CA THR A 139 21.25 -3.25 -16.23
C THR A 139 20.22 -2.18 -16.59
N ILE A 140 20.32 -0.99 -15.98
CA ILE A 140 19.55 0.21 -16.30
C ILE A 140 20.49 1.36 -16.62
N ARG A 141 20.15 2.18 -17.63
CA ARG A 141 20.89 3.38 -18.02
C ARG A 141 20.02 4.62 -17.80
N LEU A 142 20.49 5.51 -16.93
CA LEU A 142 19.78 6.74 -16.54
C LEU A 142 20.46 8.01 -17.06
N SER A 143 21.41 7.89 -18.00
CA SER A 143 22.19 9.02 -18.53
C SER A 143 21.34 10.05 -19.30
N HIS A 144 20.18 9.65 -19.81
CA HIS A 144 19.26 10.52 -20.55
C HIS A 144 18.04 10.94 -19.70
N LEU A 145 18.11 10.76 -18.38
CA LEU A 145 17.00 11.07 -17.51
C LEU A 145 16.74 12.57 -17.45
N GLU A 146 15.54 12.99 -17.83
CA GLU A 146 15.10 14.39 -17.76
C GLU A 146 14.25 14.70 -16.55
N VAL A 147 13.39 13.74 -16.14
CA VAL A 147 12.44 13.94 -15.06
C VAL A 147 12.57 12.84 -14.02
N LEU A 148 12.71 13.22 -12.76
CA LEU A 148 12.63 12.35 -11.58
C LEU A 148 11.38 12.71 -10.77
N VAL A 149 10.57 11.71 -10.42
CA VAL A 149 9.41 11.87 -9.53
C VAL A 149 9.58 10.97 -8.32
N LEU A 150 9.36 11.52 -7.13
CA LEU A 150 9.17 10.77 -5.88
C LEU A 150 7.68 10.86 -5.53
N ASP A 151 6.94 9.77 -5.69
CA ASP A 151 5.51 9.74 -5.32
C ASP A 151 5.30 9.00 -3.99
N GLU A 152 4.40 9.51 -3.17
CA GLU A 152 4.17 9.08 -1.78
C GLU A 152 5.48 9.03 -0.97
N ALA A 153 6.24 10.14 -0.99
CA ALA A 153 7.56 10.24 -0.35
C ALA A 153 7.50 10.00 1.18
N ASP A 154 6.46 10.47 1.84
CA ASP A 154 6.18 10.23 3.25
C ASP A 154 6.04 8.73 3.56
N ARG A 155 5.38 7.98 2.69
CA ARG A 155 5.30 6.52 2.81
C ARG A 155 6.60 5.80 2.56
N MET A 156 7.42 6.30 1.63
CA MET A 156 8.75 5.72 1.43
C MET A 156 9.61 5.88 2.67
N LEU A 157 9.46 6.99 3.39
CA LEU A 157 10.10 7.21 4.69
C LEU A 157 9.61 6.19 5.74
N ASP A 158 8.29 6.03 5.92
CA ASP A 158 7.69 5.06 6.85
C ASP A 158 8.16 3.62 6.61
N MET A 159 8.48 3.29 5.36
CA MET A 159 8.98 1.98 4.95
C MET A 159 10.50 1.84 5.06
N GLY A 160 11.21 2.88 5.53
CA GLY A 160 12.65 2.87 5.71
C GLY A 160 13.45 3.04 4.42
N PHE A 161 12.85 3.47 3.31
CA PHE A 161 13.53 3.64 2.01
C PHE A 161 14.32 4.94 1.87
N LEU A 162 14.40 5.77 2.92
CA LEU A 162 15.17 7.03 2.85
C LEU A 162 16.62 6.84 2.42
N PRO A 163 17.39 5.84 2.93
CA PRO A 163 18.76 5.58 2.45
C PRO A 163 18.79 5.21 0.96
N ASP A 164 17.87 4.37 0.51
CA ASP A 164 17.79 3.92 -0.87
C ASP A 164 17.50 5.09 -1.82
N ILE A 165 16.58 5.98 -1.44
CA ILE A 165 16.25 7.19 -2.23
C ILE A 165 17.48 8.10 -2.35
N LYS A 166 18.19 8.34 -1.24
CA LYS A 166 19.42 9.16 -1.25
C LYS A 166 20.50 8.55 -2.14
N GLU A 167 20.64 7.22 -2.16
CA GLU A 167 21.56 6.53 -3.05
C GLU A 167 21.15 6.69 -4.52
N ILE A 168 19.87 6.47 -4.83
CA ILE A 168 19.34 6.62 -6.21
C ILE A 168 19.58 8.05 -6.73
N VAL A 169 19.29 9.07 -5.92
CA VAL A 169 19.46 10.49 -6.32
C VAL A 169 20.92 10.80 -6.68
N LYS A 170 21.91 10.17 -6.02
CA LYS A 170 23.34 10.31 -6.37
C LYS A 170 23.66 9.78 -7.76
N HIS A 171 22.94 8.78 -8.26
CA HIS A 171 23.12 8.22 -9.60
C HIS A 171 22.49 9.06 -10.72
N VAL A 172 21.71 10.09 -10.37
CA VAL A 172 21.01 10.95 -11.33
C VAL A 172 21.22 12.45 -11.02
N PRO A 173 22.49 12.93 -10.89
CA PRO A 173 22.78 14.30 -10.46
C PRO A 173 22.30 15.36 -11.45
N ASN A 174 22.27 15.03 -12.75
CA ASN A 174 22.01 15.96 -13.85
C ASN A 174 20.55 15.98 -14.32
N VAL A 175 19.62 15.42 -13.54
CA VAL A 175 18.19 15.48 -13.87
C VAL A 175 17.72 16.92 -13.97
N ARG A 176 17.02 17.21 -15.07
CA ARG A 176 16.57 18.55 -15.40
C ARG A 176 15.44 19.05 -14.51
N GLN A 177 14.51 18.15 -14.15
CA GLN A 177 13.35 18.46 -13.33
C GLN A 177 13.08 17.38 -12.30
N ARG A 178 12.78 17.79 -11.08
CA ARG A 178 12.48 16.91 -9.96
C ARG A 178 11.12 17.26 -9.36
N LEU A 179 10.30 16.24 -9.18
CA LEU A 179 8.96 16.37 -8.63
C LEU A 179 8.88 15.50 -7.37
N MET A 180 8.25 15.99 -6.33
CA MET A 180 8.03 15.25 -5.10
C MET A 180 6.59 15.42 -4.65
N PHE A 181 5.91 14.29 -4.41
CA PHE A 181 4.54 14.29 -3.92
C PHE A 181 4.47 13.54 -2.60
N ALA A 182 3.73 14.10 -1.64
CA ALA A 182 3.50 13.52 -0.32
C ALA A 182 2.10 13.91 0.18
N ALA A 183 1.57 13.14 1.12
CA ALA A 183 0.34 13.51 1.81
C ALA A 183 0.64 14.32 3.07
N THR A 184 1.75 14.02 3.76
CA THR A 184 2.21 14.68 4.98
C THR A 184 3.62 15.22 4.82
N MET A 185 4.01 16.17 5.68
CA MET A 185 5.30 16.87 5.60
C MET A 185 6.05 16.85 6.95
N PRO A 186 6.38 15.66 7.51
CA PRO A 186 7.24 15.58 8.67
C PRO A 186 8.65 16.13 8.39
N ASP A 187 9.43 16.39 9.43
CA ASP A 187 10.75 17.05 9.29
C ASP A 187 11.73 16.27 8.40
N ASP A 188 11.67 14.94 8.42
CA ASP A 188 12.50 14.12 7.55
C ASP A 188 12.14 14.30 6.07
N ILE A 189 10.86 14.40 5.75
CA ILE A 189 10.38 14.68 4.38
C ILE A 189 10.74 16.11 3.98
N ARG A 190 10.65 17.07 4.91
CA ARG A 190 11.10 18.44 4.67
C ARG A 190 12.60 18.49 4.36
N ARG A 191 13.42 17.72 5.08
CA ARG A 191 14.86 17.57 4.80
C ARG A 191 15.10 16.93 3.44
N LEU A 192 14.42 15.82 3.15
CA LEU A 192 14.53 15.14 1.85
C LEU A 192 14.15 16.09 0.69
N ALA A 193 13.08 16.87 0.83
CA ALA A 193 12.67 17.84 -0.20
C ALA A 193 13.77 18.89 -0.46
N LYS A 194 14.42 19.40 0.59
CA LYS A 194 15.56 20.33 0.45
C LYS A 194 16.78 19.68 -0.22
N ASP A 195 17.04 18.40 0.05
CA ASP A 195 18.15 17.65 -0.53
C ASP A 195 17.91 17.32 -2.01
N VAL A 196 16.66 17.09 -2.39
CA VAL A 196 16.29 16.59 -3.72
C VAL A 196 15.87 17.70 -4.67
N LEU A 197 15.05 18.66 -4.23
CA LEU A 197 14.42 19.67 -5.09
C LEU A 197 15.25 20.95 -5.16
N ARG A 198 15.16 21.66 -6.31
CA ARG A 198 15.84 22.92 -6.56
C ARG A 198 14.82 24.05 -6.66
N SER A 199 14.73 24.90 -5.63
CA SER A 199 13.77 26.01 -5.57
C SER A 199 12.35 25.63 -6.01
N PRO A 200 11.73 24.61 -5.40
CA PRO A 200 10.47 24.05 -5.90
C PRO A 200 9.31 25.01 -5.70
N VAL A 201 8.36 24.98 -6.63
CA VAL A 201 7.03 25.51 -6.40
C VAL A 201 6.29 24.57 -5.45
N THR A 202 5.91 25.07 -4.30
CA THR A 202 5.09 24.28 -3.35
C THR A 202 3.61 24.43 -3.69
N VAL A 203 2.98 23.31 -4.00
CA VAL A 203 1.55 23.21 -4.26
C VAL A 203 0.90 22.42 -3.14
N GLN A 204 0.21 23.11 -2.26
CA GLN A 204 -0.56 22.48 -1.19
C GLN A 204 -2.04 22.57 -1.52
N VAL A 205 -2.71 21.44 -1.42
CA VAL A 205 -4.17 21.35 -1.54
C VAL A 205 -4.69 20.83 -0.21
N ASP A 206 -5.36 21.73 0.48
CA ASP A 206 -6.11 21.39 1.67
C ASP A 206 -7.36 20.62 1.23
N SER A 207 -7.30 19.31 1.29
CA SER A 207 -8.51 18.50 1.24
C SER A 207 -9.13 18.55 2.64
N PRO A 208 -10.47 18.66 2.76
CA PRO A 208 -11.09 18.38 4.05
C PRO A 208 -10.53 17.07 4.57
N ALA A 209 -10.11 17.05 5.83
CA ALA A 209 -9.54 15.85 6.42
C ALA A 209 -10.46 14.67 6.09
N PRO A 210 -9.94 13.47 5.71
CA PRO A 210 -10.80 12.30 5.44
C PRO A 210 -11.80 12.05 6.57
N ALA A 211 -11.48 12.51 7.76
CA ALA A 211 -12.33 12.52 8.92
C ALA A 211 -13.66 13.29 8.76
N ALA A 212 -13.72 14.32 7.92
CA ALA A 212 -14.94 15.12 7.75
C ALA A 212 -15.98 14.46 6.83
N THR A 213 -15.56 13.51 5.97
CA THR A 213 -16.46 12.80 5.03
C THR A 213 -16.76 11.38 5.44
N VAL A 214 -16.15 10.90 6.53
CA VAL A 214 -16.28 9.52 7.03
C VAL A 214 -17.04 9.54 8.37
N ALA A 215 -18.08 8.75 8.50
CA ALA A 215 -18.74 8.52 9.78
C ALA A 215 -17.91 7.54 10.61
N HIS A 216 -17.53 7.95 11.83
CA HIS A 216 -16.69 7.16 12.72
C HIS A 216 -17.51 6.52 13.83
N ALA A 217 -17.32 5.23 14.08
CA ALA A 217 -17.87 4.56 15.23
C ALA A 217 -16.85 3.64 15.91
N LEU A 218 -16.75 3.76 17.23
CA LEU A 218 -15.99 2.85 18.08
C LEU A 218 -16.90 1.78 18.66
N TYR A 219 -16.48 0.54 18.62
CA TYR A 219 -17.16 -0.60 19.22
C TYR A 219 -16.30 -1.17 20.36
N PRO A 220 -16.51 -0.72 21.62
CA PRO A 220 -15.78 -1.27 22.77
C PRO A 220 -16.11 -2.75 22.96
N VAL A 221 -15.07 -3.61 22.96
CA VAL A 221 -15.24 -5.05 23.04
C VAL A 221 -14.01 -5.75 23.60
N ALA A 222 -14.21 -6.84 24.35
CA ALA A 222 -13.11 -7.68 24.81
C ALA A 222 -12.39 -8.37 23.65
N SER A 223 -11.08 -8.54 23.73
CA SER A 223 -10.24 -9.06 22.64
C SER A 223 -10.72 -10.38 22.08
N HIS A 224 -11.18 -11.32 22.93
CA HIS A 224 -11.69 -12.64 22.53
C HIS A 224 -13.03 -12.60 21.80
N LEU A 225 -13.78 -11.50 21.91
CA LEU A 225 -15.09 -11.30 21.26
C LEU A 225 -15.00 -10.54 19.93
N LYS A 226 -13.83 -9.95 19.58
CA LYS A 226 -13.68 -9.13 18.37
C LYS A 226 -14.18 -9.83 17.09
N THR A 227 -13.84 -11.12 16.90
CA THR A 227 -14.26 -11.84 15.68
C THR A 227 -15.78 -12.06 15.65
N THR A 228 -16.38 -12.43 16.78
CA THR A 228 -17.84 -12.64 16.87
C THR A 228 -18.57 -11.33 16.61
N LEU A 229 -18.12 -10.23 17.21
CA LEU A 229 -18.70 -8.90 16.97
C LEU A 229 -18.55 -8.46 15.51
N LEU A 230 -17.37 -8.67 14.91
CA LEU A 230 -17.14 -8.37 13.50
C LEU A 230 -18.13 -9.11 12.59
N LEU A 231 -18.32 -10.41 12.78
CA LEU A 231 -19.25 -11.20 11.98
C LEU A 231 -20.70 -10.70 12.14
N GLN A 232 -21.06 -10.24 13.33
CA GLN A 232 -22.38 -9.68 13.57
C GLN A 232 -22.52 -8.29 12.93
N LEU A 233 -21.48 -7.44 12.99
CA LEU A 233 -21.46 -6.16 12.26
C LEU A 233 -21.63 -6.37 10.76
N LEU A 234 -20.95 -7.36 10.16
CA LEU A 234 -21.07 -7.67 8.74
C LEU A 234 -22.48 -8.15 8.35
N ARG A 235 -23.26 -8.71 9.28
CA ARG A 235 -24.67 -9.11 9.07
C ARG A 235 -25.63 -7.93 9.11
N HIS A 236 -25.40 -7.01 10.06
CA HIS A 236 -26.30 -5.88 10.32
C HIS A 236 -26.05 -4.67 9.42
N THR A 237 -24.93 -4.66 8.72
CA THR A 237 -24.54 -3.53 7.87
C THR A 237 -24.66 -3.91 6.40
N GLU A 238 -25.40 -3.12 5.63
CA GLU A 238 -25.43 -3.24 4.16
C GLU A 238 -24.09 -2.85 3.57
N THR A 239 -23.13 -3.76 3.60
CA THR A 239 -21.78 -3.51 3.14
C THR A 239 -21.62 -3.96 1.69
N ALA A 240 -21.32 -3.04 0.78
CA ALA A 240 -21.00 -3.38 -0.61
C ALA A 240 -19.56 -3.90 -0.74
N SER A 241 -18.61 -3.24 -0.07
CA SER A 241 -17.20 -3.65 -0.03
C SER A 241 -16.56 -3.19 1.28
N VAL A 242 -15.91 -4.10 1.97
CA VAL A 242 -15.32 -3.88 3.30
C VAL A 242 -13.83 -4.13 3.28
N LEU A 243 -13.05 -3.16 3.75
CA LEU A 243 -11.63 -3.33 4.00
C LEU A 243 -11.38 -3.42 5.50
N ILE A 244 -10.83 -4.55 5.96
CA ILE A 244 -10.56 -4.81 7.37
C ILE A 244 -9.05 -4.76 7.62
N PHE A 245 -8.64 -3.95 8.59
CA PHE A 245 -7.24 -3.82 8.99
C PHE A 245 -6.91 -4.65 10.22
N THR A 246 -5.83 -5.43 10.13
CA THR A 246 -5.26 -6.20 11.24
C THR A 246 -3.77 -5.87 11.41
N ARG A 247 -3.26 -6.05 12.64
CA ARG A 247 -1.86 -5.74 12.98
C ARG A 247 -0.87 -6.70 12.34
N THR A 248 -1.22 -7.99 12.20
CA THR A 248 -0.27 -9.01 11.75
C THR A 248 -0.76 -9.80 10.52
N LYS A 249 0.20 -10.24 9.69
CA LYS A 249 -0.07 -11.07 8.51
C LYS A 249 -0.79 -12.39 8.82
N HIS A 250 -0.44 -13.03 9.94
CA HIS A 250 -1.06 -14.27 10.37
C HIS A 250 -2.51 -14.05 10.83
N ARG A 251 -2.77 -12.92 11.50
CA ARG A 251 -4.14 -12.54 11.87
C ARG A 251 -4.97 -12.21 10.63
N ALA A 252 -4.40 -11.50 9.65
CA ALA A 252 -5.07 -11.18 8.40
C ALA A 252 -5.54 -12.44 7.67
N GLN A 253 -4.67 -13.44 7.54
CA GLN A 253 -5.02 -14.71 6.91
C GLN A 253 -6.10 -15.44 7.70
N ARG A 254 -5.88 -15.67 9.01
CA ARG A 254 -6.83 -16.39 9.87
C ARG A 254 -8.21 -15.75 9.86
N LEU A 255 -8.26 -14.42 9.95
CA LEU A 255 -9.52 -13.67 9.96
C LEU A 255 -10.24 -13.76 8.60
N GLY A 256 -9.50 -13.66 7.49
CA GLY A 256 -10.02 -13.88 6.15
C GLY A 256 -10.69 -15.26 6.01
N ASP A 257 -9.99 -16.32 6.43
CA ASP A 257 -10.50 -17.70 6.41
C ASP A 257 -11.74 -17.87 7.32
N GLN A 258 -11.80 -17.19 8.46
CA GLN A 258 -12.95 -17.22 9.37
C GLN A 258 -14.18 -16.53 8.77
N ILE A 259 -14.00 -15.40 8.11
CA ILE A 259 -15.07 -14.65 7.44
C ILE A 259 -15.60 -15.44 6.24
N GLU A 260 -14.72 -16.07 5.45
CA GLU A 260 -15.10 -16.95 4.34
C GLU A 260 -15.92 -18.15 4.81
N ARG A 261 -15.48 -18.84 5.87
CA ARG A 261 -16.26 -19.95 6.49
C ARG A 261 -17.61 -19.50 7.05
N ALA A 262 -17.74 -18.23 7.41
CA ALA A 262 -19.02 -17.67 7.84
C ALA A 262 -19.95 -17.30 6.67
N GLY A 263 -19.54 -17.59 5.40
CA GLY A 263 -20.36 -17.43 4.20
C GLY A 263 -20.19 -16.09 3.49
N TYR A 264 -19.18 -15.30 3.84
CA TYR A 264 -18.90 -14.05 3.13
C TYR A 264 -17.79 -14.26 2.09
N PRO A 265 -17.96 -13.79 0.83
CA PRO A 265 -16.86 -13.76 -0.14
C PRO A 265 -15.71 -12.89 0.39
N ALA A 266 -14.69 -13.52 0.96
CA ALA A 266 -13.58 -12.84 1.63
C ALA A 266 -12.24 -13.34 1.12
N THR A 267 -11.23 -12.48 1.20
CA THR A 267 -9.84 -12.86 0.97
C THR A 267 -8.92 -12.05 1.88
N SER A 268 -7.68 -12.51 2.03
CA SER A 268 -6.66 -11.75 2.77
C SER A 268 -5.61 -11.16 1.83
N LEU A 269 -5.04 -10.02 2.24
CA LEU A 269 -3.92 -9.38 1.57
C LEU A 269 -2.81 -9.12 2.58
N GLN A 270 -1.73 -9.89 2.50
CA GLN A 270 -0.67 -9.86 3.50
C GLN A 270 0.70 -10.27 2.91
N GLY A 271 1.78 -10.06 3.66
CA GLY A 271 3.15 -10.17 3.17
C GLY A 271 3.63 -11.56 2.72
N ASN A 272 2.95 -12.65 3.12
CA ASN A 272 3.34 -14.01 2.70
C ASN A 272 2.76 -14.42 1.34
N LEU A 273 1.84 -13.62 0.76
CA LEU A 273 1.28 -13.90 -0.55
C LEU A 273 2.32 -13.64 -1.65
N SER A 274 2.37 -14.54 -2.64
CA SER A 274 3.08 -14.26 -3.88
C SER A 274 2.46 -13.07 -4.62
N GLN A 275 3.22 -12.44 -5.53
CA GLN A 275 2.71 -11.28 -6.27
C GLN A 275 1.45 -11.61 -7.09
N ASN A 276 1.39 -12.81 -7.69
CA ASN A 276 0.21 -13.25 -8.42
C ASN A 276 -1.02 -13.38 -7.52
N GLN A 277 -0.85 -13.94 -6.33
CA GLN A 277 -1.93 -14.04 -5.33
C GLN A 277 -2.39 -12.66 -4.85
N ARG A 278 -1.46 -11.72 -4.60
CA ARG A 278 -1.79 -10.34 -4.24
C ARG A 278 -2.60 -9.64 -5.33
N GLN A 279 -2.15 -9.73 -6.58
CA GLN A 279 -2.87 -9.18 -7.72
C GLN A 279 -4.25 -9.83 -7.91
N ALA A 280 -4.37 -11.15 -7.70
CA ALA A 280 -5.65 -11.85 -7.74
C ALA A 280 -6.61 -11.36 -6.65
N ALA A 281 -6.13 -11.22 -5.40
CA ALA A 281 -6.91 -10.71 -4.28
C ALA A 281 -7.42 -9.27 -4.55
N ILE A 282 -6.52 -8.38 -5.00
CA ILE A 282 -6.89 -6.99 -5.31
C ILE A 282 -7.87 -6.92 -6.48
N ARG A 283 -7.66 -7.69 -7.55
CA ARG A 283 -8.58 -7.74 -8.70
C ARG A 283 -9.95 -8.28 -8.28
N GLY A 284 -9.98 -9.37 -7.51
CA GLY A 284 -11.23 -9.96 -7.03
C GLY A 284 -12.00 -9.03 -6.10
N PHE A 285 -11.32 -8.24 -5.27
CA PHE A 285 -11.94 -7.22 -4.43
C PHE A 285 -12.44 -6.02 -5.26
N ARG A 286 -11.68 -5.60 -6.27
CA ARG A 286 -12.03 -4.48 -7.16
C ARG A 286 -13.25 -4.79 -8.04
N ASN A 287 -13.36 -6.00 -8.55
CA ASN A 287 -14.47 -6.43 -9.41
C ASN A 287 -15.69 -6.99 -8.64
N GLY A 288 -15.63 -7.04 -7.30
CA GLY A 288 -16.72 -7.51 -6.45
C GLY A 288 -16.80 -9.02 -6.25
N SER A 289 -15.86 -9.82 -6.79
CA SER A 289 -15.77 -11.26 -6.50
C SER A 289 -15.51 -11.53 -5.01
N TYR A 290 -14.77 -10.63 -4.35
CA TYR A 290 -14.63 -10.59 -2.90
C TYR A 290 -15.31 -9.34 -2.36
N ARG A 291 -16.20 -9.53 -1.39
CA ARG A 291 -16.89 -8.46 -0.67
C ARG A 291 -16.04 -7.92 0.48
N VAL A 292 -15.20 -8.77 1.07
CA VAL A 292 -14.38 -8.45 2.24
C VAL A 292 -12.91 -8.69 1.90
N LEU A 293 -12.07 -7.67 2.15
CA LEU A 293 -10.62 -7.78 2.06
C LEU A 293 -10.01 -7.55 3.45
N VAL A 294 -9.30 -8.55 3.99
CA VAL A 294 -8.59 -8.42 5.26
C VAL A 294 -7.12 -8.15 4.98
N ALA A 295 -6.58 -7.03 5.47
CA ALA A 295 -5.22 -6.63 5.13
C ALA A 295 -4.43 -6.11 6.34
N THR A 296 -3.09 -6.16 6.23
CA THR A 296 -2.20 -5.37 7.10
C THR A 296 -1.92 -4.01 6.47
N ASP A 297 -1.53 -3.01 7.26
CA ASP A 297 -1.22 -1.67 6.76
C ASP A 297 -0.23 -1.70 5.59
N ILE A 298 0.87 -2.43 5.74
CA ILE A 298 1.90 -2.56 4.71
C ILE A 298 1.32 -3.13 3.41
N ALA A 299 0.47 -4.15 3.53
CA ALA A 299 -0.09 -4.81 2.36
C ALA A 299 -1.23 -4.01 1.70
N ALA A 300 -1.97 -3.22 2.48
CA ALA A 300 -3.04 -2.34 2.00
C ALA A 300 -2.53 -1.02 1.40
N ARG A 301 -1.23 -0.71 1.60
CA ARG A 301 -0.61 0.47 1.00
C ARG A 301 -0.64 0.38 -0.53
N GLY A 302 -1.00 1.47 -1.19
CA GLY A 302 -1.07 1.52 -2.65
C GLY A 302 -2.31 0.85 -3.27
N ILE A 303 -3.23 0.30 -2.46
CA ILE A 303 -4.50 -0.19 -3.01
C ILE A 303 -5.38 1.01 -3.34
N ASP A 304 -5.61 1.22 -4.64
CA ASP A 304 -6.65 2.11 -5.11
C ASP A 304 -7.90 1.29 -5.43
N VAL A 305 -8.85 1.31 -4.50
CA VAL A 305 -10.19 0.77 -4.70
C VAL A 305 -11.16 1.91 -4.42
N SER A 306 -11.72 2.45 -5.49
CA SER A 306 -12.57 3.63 -5.47
C SER A 306 -13.96 3.42 -4.85
N ARG A 307 -14.27 2.22 -4.38
CA ARG A 307 -15.62 1.82 -3.95
C ARG A 307 -15.65 1.13 -2.58
N ILE A 308 -14.71 1.43 -1.68
CA ILE A 308 -14.77 0.87 -0.32
C ILE A 308 -15.86 1.60 0.44
N SER A 309 -16.92 0.87 0.79
CA SER A 309 -18.05 1.40 1.57
C SER A 309 -17.68 1.53 3.05
N HIS A 310 -16.98 0.53 3.59
CA HIS A 310 -16.64 0.47 5.00
C HIS A 310 -15.16 0.12 5.21
N VAL A 311 -14.54 0.82 6.14
CA VAL A 311 -13.24 0.47 6.70
C VAL A 311 -13.45 -0.03 8.12
N ILE A 312 -12.92 -1.20 8.46
CA ILE A 312 -12.99 -1.74 9.80
C ILE A 312 -11.60 -1.91 10.37
N ASN A 313 -11.28 -1.17 11.44
CA ASN A 313 -10.08 -1.40 12.23
C ASN A 313 -10.35 -2.55 13.21
N TYR A 314 -10.07 -3.79 12.81
CA TYR A 314 -10.14 -4.94 13.71
C TYR A 314 -9.09 -4.83 14.83
N ASP A 315 -7.88 -4.40 14.48
CA ASP A 315 -6.87 -3.95 15.42
C ASP A 315 -6.64 -2.44 15.22
N MET A 316 -6.61 -1.69 16.31
CA MET A 316 -6.28 -0.27 16.26
C MET A 316 -4.87 -0.06 15.69
N PRO A 317 -4.65 1.01 14.92
CA PRO A 317 -3.31 1.39 14.48
C PRO A 317 -2.48 1.94 15.64
N ASP A 318 -1.15 1.93 15.47
CA ASP A 318 -0.23 2.41 16.50
C ASP A 318 -0.06 3.95 16.48
N THR A 319 -0.50 4.63 15.41
CA THR A 319 -0.39 6.09 15.24
C THR A 319 -1.67 6.71 14.67
N THR A 320 -1.88 7.99 14.94
CA THR A 320 -2.99 8.80 14.39
C THR A 320 -2.91 8.92 12.88
N ASP A 321 -1.71 9.03 12.32
CA ASP A 321 -1.49 9.09 10.87
C ASP A 321 -1.91 7.78 10.19
N ALA A 322 -1.54 6.63 10.78
CA ALA A 322 -1.99 5.34 10.28
C ALA A 322 -3.52 5.21 10.31
N TYR A 323 -4.18 5.72 11.37
CA TYR A 323 -5.65 5.78 11.43
C TYR A 323 -6.22 6.57 10.26
N THR A 324 -5.73 7.78 10.05
CA THR A 324 -6.18 8.68 8.97
C THR A 324 -5.95 8.04 7.58
N HIS A 325 -4.81 7.39 7.38
CA HIS A 325 -4.51 6.68 6.14
C HIS A 325 -5.42 5.46 5.89
N ARG A 326 -5.85 4.75 6.95
CA ARG A 326 -6.79 3.63 6.84
C ARG A 326 -8.19 4.12 6.47
N ILE A 327 -8.72 5.08 7.20
CA ILE A 327 -10.06 5.60 6.96
C ILE A 327 -10.17 6.33 5.61
N GLY A 328 -9.10 6.98 5.16
CA GLY A 328 -9.02 7.58 3.83
C GLY A 328 -9.08 6.58 2.66
N ARG A 329 -9.34 5.28 2.93
CA ARG A 329 -9.70 4.29 1.90
C ARG A 329 -11.19 4.32 1.57
N THR A 330 -12.03 4.88 2.43
CA THR A 330 -13.44 5.16 2.19
C THR A 330 -13.72 6.67 2.14
N GLY A 331 -14.92 7.11 1.86
CA GLY A 331 -15.30 8.52 1.84
C GLY A 331 -14.65 9.34 0.71
N ARG A 332 -14.31 8.72 -0.44
CA ARG A 332 -13.67 9.37 -1.59
C ARG A 332 -14.68 9.90 -2.60
N ALA A 333 -14.30 10.98 -3.30
CA ALA A 333 -15.07 11.56 -4.42
C ALA A 333 -16.53 11.85 -4.09
N GLU A 334 -16.76 12.66 -3.03
CA GLU A 334 -18.10 13.14 -2.60
C GLU A 334 -19.03 12.03 -2.05
N LYS A 335 -18.54 10.80 -1.82
CA LYS A 335 -19.32 9.75 -1.17
C LYS A 335 -19.00 9.70 0.32
N THR A 336 -20.03 9.57 1.15
CA THR A 336 -19.88 9.27 2.57
C THR A 336 -19.37 7.84 2.74
N GLY A 337 -18.49 7.61 3.71
CA GLY A 337 -17.97 6.29 4.06
C GLY A 337 -18.07 6.04 5.55
N ASP A 338 -18.05 4.78 5.96
CA ASP A 338 -18.10 4.39 7.35
C ASP A 338 -16.77 3.79 7.81
N ALA A 339 -16.33 4.20 8.99
CA ALA A 339 -15.14 3.66 9.66
C ALA A 339 -15.51 3.11 11.03
N PHE A 340 -15.46 1.78 11.18
CA PHE A 340 -15.71 1.09 12.44
C PHE A 340 -14.39 0.66 13.07
N SER A 341 -14.25 0.84 14.37
CA SER A 341 -13.06 0.43 15.11
C SER A 341 -13.42 -0.44 16.31
N LEU A 342 -12.89 -1.68 16.35
CA LEU A 342 -13.07 -2.59 17.47
C LEU A 342 -12.01 -2.28 18.53
N VAL A 343 -12.40 -1.60 19.59
CA VAL A 343 -11.49 -1.07 20.61
C VAL A 343 -11.53 -1.91 21.89
N THR A 344 -10.34 -2.20 22.42
CA THR A 344 -10.17 -2.81 23.73
C THR A 344 -9.80 -1.74 24.76
N HIS A 345 -9.75 -2.11 26.02
CA HIS A 345 -9.27 -1.20 27.08
C HIS A 345 -7.83 -0.72 26.82
N GLU A 346 -6.99 -1.58 26.23
CA GLU A 346 -5.60 -1.23 25.90
C GLU A 346 -5.49 -0.14 24.82
N ASP A 347 -6.52 0.03 23.99
CA ASP A 347 -6.53 0.96 22.87
C ASP A 347 -6.94 2.39 23.30
N GLU A 348 -7.29 2.65 24.56
CA GLU A 348 -7.80 3.97 25.01
C GLU A 348 -6.82 5.13 24.77
N ALA A 349 -5.52 4.89 24.93
CA ALA A 349 -4.50 5.93 24.73
C ALA A 349 -4.47 6.41 23.28
N ILE A 350 -4.48 5.49 22.31
CA ILE A 350 -4.50 5.83 20.89
C ILE A 350 -5.85 6.46 20.48
N VAL A 351 -6.96 6.00 21.06
CA VAL A 351 -8.28 6.60 20.81
C VAL A 351 -8.30 8.07 21.21
N ARG A 352 -7.80 8.41 22.42
CA ARG A 352 -7.70 9.81 22.88
C ARG A 352 -6.83 10.65 21.95
N SER A 353 -5.70 10.10 21.48
CA SER A 353 -4.82 10.80 20.54
C SER A 353 -5.52 11.07 19.21
N ILE A 354 -6.30 10.10 18.71
CA ILE A 354 -7.09 10.26 17.49
C ILE A 354 -8.18 11.34 17.69
N GLU A 355 -8.94 11.29 18.78
CA GLU A 355 -9.97 12.28 19.12
C GLU A 355 -9.40 13.70 19.20
N ASN A 356 -8.20 13.86 19.78
CA ASN A 356 -7.50 15.15 19.86
C ASN A 356 -7.12 15.68 18.47
N VAL A 357 -6.60 14.82 17.58
CA VAL A 357 -6.24 15.22 16.20
C VAL A 357 -7.49 15.56 15.38
N LEU A 358 -8.58 14.82 15.57
CA LEU A 358 -9.84 15.06 14.89
C LEU A 358 -10.63 16.26 15.45
N GLY A 359 -10.28 16.73 16.65
CA GLY A 359 -10.99 17.82 17.35
C GLY A 359 -12.42 17.45 17.78
N THR A 360 -12.77 16.16 17.76
CA THR A 360 -14.09 15.67 18.11
C THR A 360 -14.02 14.31 18.80
N ARG A 361 -14.97 14.05 19.70
CA ARG A 361 -15.12 12.72 20.31
C ARG A 361 -15.77 11.77 19.32
N LEU A 362 -15.21 10.54 19.21
CA LEU A 362 -15.77 9.50 18.39
C LEU A 362 -16.96 8.83 19.07
N GLU A 363 -18.00 8.55 18.30
CA GLU A 363 -19.21 7.91 18.80
C GLU A 363 -18.89 6.47 19.25
N ARG A 364 -19.32 6.10 20.45
CA ARG A 364 -19.20 4.74 20.98
C ARG A 364 -20.53 4.02 20.78
N ARG A 365 -20.52 2.98 19.96
CA ARG A 365 -21.69 2.18 19.62
C ARG A 365 -21.63 0.79 20.23
N ARG A 366 -22.79 0.20 20.49
CA ARG A 366 -22.96 -1.19 20.85
C ARG A 366 -24.07 -1.81 20.02
N LEU A 367 -23.93 -3.09 19.67
CA LEU A 367 -25.02 -3.84 19.07
C LEU A 367 -25.94 -4.35 20.18
N ASN A 368 -27.25 -4.14 20.03
CA ASN A 368 -28.24 -4.52 21.05
C ASN A 368 -28.31 -6.05 21.26
N ASP A 369 -28.11 -6.83 20.20
CA ASP A 369 -28.23 -8.29 20.21
C ASP A 369 -26.86 -9.00 20.36
N PHE A 370 -25.85 -8.33 20.95
CA PHE A 370 -24.53 -8.90 21.16
C PHE A 370 -24.21 -9.07 22.66
N ASP A 371 -23.87 -10.28 23.07
CA ASP A 371 -23.43 -10.58 24.42
C ASP A 371 -21.97 -10.17 24.65
N TYR A 372 -21.78 -8.97 25.20
CA TYR A 372 -20.45 -8.42 25.54
C TYR A 372 -19.82 -9.06 26.78
N GLN A 373 -20.59 -9.85 27.56
CA GLN A 373 -20.11 -10.48 28.80
C GLN A 373 -19.74 -11.95 28.59
N ARG A 374 -19.89 -12.48 27.39
CA ARG A 374 -19.56 -13.87 27.07
C ARG A 374 -18.13 -14.19 27.50
N PRO A 375 -17.90 -15.19 28.39
CA PRO A 375 -16.58 -15.53 28.88
C PRO A 375 -15.69 -16.07 27.75
N ALA A 376 -14.39 -15.85 27.88
CA ALA A 376 -13.42 -16.48 27.01
C ALA A 376 -13.52 -18.01 27.14
N LEU A 377 -13.61 -18.70 26.02
CA LEU A 377 -13.49 -20.16 26.04
C LEU A 377 -12.09 -20.51 26.54
N PRO A 378 -11.94 -21.48 27.49
CA PRO A 378 -10.64 -21.92 27.92
C PRO A 378 -9.82 -22.34 26.69
N GLU A 379 -8.60 -21.82 26.55
CA GLU A 379 -7.68 -22.27 25.52
C GLU A 379 -7.57 -23.80 25.65
N ARG A 380 -7.93 -24.52 24.61
CA ARG A 380 -7.60 -25.95 24.53
C ARG A 380 -6.09 -26.04 24.61
N GLY A 381 -5.61 -26.38 25.81
CA GLY A 381 -4.20 -26.55 26.10
C GLY A 381 -3.57 -27.36 24.97
N ASN A 382 -2.50 -26.84 24.44
CA ASN A 382 -1.64 -27.53 23.48
C ASN A 382 -0.99 -28.70 24.26
N SER A 383 -1.77 -29.76 24.46
CA SER A 383 -1.28 -31.01 25.04
C SER A 383 -0.30 -31.61 24.06
N ASN A 384 0.97 -31.31 24.28
CA ASN A 384 2.12 -31.87 23.61
C ASN A 384 2.04 -33.41 23.72
N PRO A 385 1.88 -34.18 22.61
CA PRO A 385 1.73 -35.62 22.68
C PRO A 385 2.95 -36.37 23.20
N ARG A 386 4.05 -35.66 23.47
CA ARG A 386 5.34 -36.28 23.90
C ARG A 386 5.47 -36.58 25.41
N GLN A 387 4.48 -36.25 26.25
CA GLN A 387 4.55 -36.53 27.70
C GLN A 387 3.72 -37.75 28.13
N ARG A 388 3.06 -38.48 27.26
CA ARG A 388 2.31 -39.72 27.62
C ARG A 388 3.06 -41.05 27.48
N GLN A 389 4.35 -41.05 27.16
CA GLN A 389 5.13 -42.30 27.04
C GLN A 389 6.17 -42.55 28.15
N ALA A 390 6.15 -41.78 29.24
CA ALA A 390 7.14 -41.95 30.34
C ALA A 390 6.56 -42.56 31.62
N ALA A 391 5.34 -43.13 31.60
CA ALA A 391 4.72 -43.71 32.77
C ALA A 391 4.10 -45.09 32.52
N SER A 392 4.83 -45.99 31.87
CA SER A 392 4.50 -47.41 31.95
C SER A 392 5.80 -48.18 32.19
N GLY A 393 5.85 -48.82 33.34
CA GLY A 393 6.99 -49.41 34.00
C GLY A 393 7.71 -50.47 33.17
N ARG A 394 8.99 -50.50 33.36
CA ARG A 394 9.85 -51.67 33.08
C ARG A 394 9.74 -52.63 34.28
N PRO A 395 9.59 -53.95 34.04
CA PRO A 395 10.01 -54.95 35.00
C PRO A 395 11.47 -55.32 34.72
N ASP A 396 12.21 -55.47 35.79
CA ASP A 396 13.56 -56.07 35.86
C ASP A 396 13.68 -57.40 35.11
N ARG A 397 14.77 -57.54 34.42
CA ARG A 397 15.36 -58.87 34.17
C ARG A 397 16.90 -58.81 34.27
N GLU A 398 17.34 -59.68 35.07
CA GLU A 398 18.69 -59.95 35.54
C GLU A 398 19.74 -60.24 34.47
N ARG A 399 20.95 -60.01 34.88
CA ARG A 399 22.26 -60.34 34.34
C ARG A 399 22.38 -61.78 33.83
N THR A 400 23.06 -61.94 32.69
CA THR A 400 24.06 -63.04 32.55
C THR A 400 25.24 -62.55 31.71
N PHE A 401 26.40 -62.70 32.31
CA PHE A 401 27.74 -62.55 31.78
C PHE A 401 28.01 -63.61 30.73
N ASN A 402 28.61 -63.32 29.57
CA ASN A 402 29.60 -64.19 28.97
C ASN A 402 30.63 -63.42 28.14
N ARG A 403 31.90 -63.64 28.50
CA ARG A 403 33.14 -63.32 27.79
C ARG A 403 33.35 -64.27 26.59
N ASN A 404 33.93 -63.79 25.56
CA ASN A 404 35.02 -64.31 24.76
C ASN A 404 35.32 -63.39 23.60
N LEU A 405 36.43 -62.70 23.60
CA LEU A 405 37.79 -62.97 23.05
C LEU A 405 37.78 -63.44 21.60
N SER A 406 38.32 -62.64 20.74
CA SER A 406 39.56 -62.73 19.93
C SER A 406 39.38 -62.05 18.56
N LEU A 407 40.16 -61.02 18.27
CA LEU A 407 41.42 -61.03 17.48
C LEU A 407 41.30 -61.29 15.99
N SER A 408 41.83 -60.28 15.32
CA SER A 408 42.65 -60.22 14.10
C SER A 408 41.96 -59.45 13.00
N ALA A 409 42.48 -58.26 12.59
CA ALA A 409 43.72 -57.94 11.85
C ALA A 409 43.51 -58.02 10.32
N GLU A 410 43.80 -56.87 9.70
CA GLU A 410 44.35 -56.72 8.34
C GLU A 410 43.45 -57.04 7.12
N SER A 411 43.09 -56.06 6.42
CA SER A 411 43.70 -55.53 5.15
C SER A 411 43.02 -54.23 4.72
#